data_84b7747b412a83c10cc0a35772384278
#
_entry.id   84b7747b412a83c10cc0a35772384278
#
_cell.length_a   1.000
_cell.length_b   1.000
_cell.length_c   1.000
_cell.angle_alpha   90.00
_cell.angle_beta   90.00
_cell.angle_gamma   90.00
#
_symmetry.space_group_name_H-M   'P 1'
#
loop_
_entity.id
_entity.type
_entity.pdbx_description
1 polymer ?
#
loop_
_entity_poly.entity_id
_entity_poly.type
_entity_poly.pdbx_seq_one_letter_code
_entity_poly.pdbx_strand_id
1 'polypeptide(L)'
;GAAITLRLRMKPLASRSVQLFLNNEALASVALDRGAAFADYDVAVPAGVARAGDNQLLLRFGDAAAGNQEPALAALDSLRVLQPATVGATAGSAANSGVDRAGGATAKLVRAFSSGGYSRSAIALSAPGKLTYHLQLPRRAKLTLRAGSPGGAAQAAVRVTPAGGKTTELWRGQLSDAWLLLQLPLDAYAGEVVKLELCALGDGIAGFASPSILEPRARVAVQETTPQGVIVLLVDTLRADRLRPYDPQTRVRTPALDGLAAQGAVFEAAQSPENWTKPSVASVLTGLTPASHGTKSGDAQLPERAMLVSEAFKQAGFSTGMFSANGFVSDRFGFNQGWDHYTNYVRERRNTNADNVLRDAASWIDAHKHERFFAYIQTVDPHVPYDPPDEFLELYQSEPYTGPIRPGLSAEQLQKAKLVPPKLSLSEADRAYLSALYDGEISFHDRYLGVFIERLKRMGLYDRVLFVVTADHGEEFYDHKSFGHGHSLYQELIGVPFIVRHPASVRVRRLADPVSTADIAPTVLAGAGVPIPEVMEGRNRLPQLLGAAAPPLPAAVSDFLDDRRTIRAGRYKLVLRGLTPTLFDLATDPREQVELNLAEHPIALRY
;
A
#
# COMPACT_ATOMS: atom_id res chain seq x y z
N GLY A 1 -15.90 19.39 -31.37
CA GLY A 1 -14.62 18.67 -31.44
C GLY A 1 -14.57 17.83 -32.71
N ALA A 2 -13.39 17.62 -33.26
CA ALA A 2 -13.21 16.71 -34.38
C ALA A 2 -13.46 15.25 -33.95
N ALA A 3 -13.91 14.39 -34.88
CA ALA A 3 -13.99 12.96 -34.62
C ALA A 3 -12.57 12.42 -34.38
N ILE A 4 -12.42 11.53 -33.39
CA ILE A 4 -11.15 10.88 -33.04
C ILE A 4 -11.32 9.37 -33.07
N THR A 5 -10.24 8.63 -33.16
CA THR A 5 -10.24 7.17 -33.07
C THR A 5 -9.44 6.74 -31.83
N LEU A 6 -10.02 5.90 -31.00
CA LEU A 6 -9.32 5.23 -29.90
C LEU A 6 -8.74 3.91 -30.42
N ARG A 7 -7.44 3.73 -30.32
CA ARG A 7 -6.78 2.44 -30.59
C ARG A 7 -6.41 1.78 -29.27
N LEU A 8 -7.00 0.62 -29.00
CA LEU A 8 -6.72 -0.21 -27.84
C LEU A 8 -5.91 -1.44 -28.27
N ARG A 9 -4.77 -1.67 -27.68
CA ARG A 9 -4.02 -2.90 -27.87
C ARG A 9 -4.33 -3.85 -26.72
N MET A 10 -5.10 -4.89 -27.03
CA MET A 10 -5.63 -5.84 -26.05
C MET A 10 -5.35 -7.29 -26.42
N LYS A 11 -5.21 -8.13 -25.39
CA LYS A 11 -5.19 -9.59 -25.51
C LYS A 11 -6.41 -10.14 -24.77
N PRO A 12 -7.36 -10.77 -25.45
CA PRO A 12 -8.49 -11.41 -24.79
C PRO A 12 -8.01 -12.63 -24.00
N LEU A 13 -8.45 -12.76 -22.75
CA LEU A 13 -8.15 -13.91 -21.89
C LEU A 13 -9.40 -14.81 -21.74
N ALA A 14 -10.52 -14.23 -21.39
CA ALA A 14 -11.78 -14.97 -21.22
C ALA A 14 -12.98 -14.30 -21.88
N SER A 15 -13.00 -12.98 -22.01
CA SER A 15 -14.11 -12.26 -22.61
C SER A 15 -14.11 -12.38 -24.14
N ARG A 16 -15.32 -12.42 -24.73
CA ARG A 16 -15.52 -12.45 -26.20
C ARG A 16 -15.79 -11.08 -26.79
N SER A 17 -16.12 -10.10 -25.95
CA SER A 17 -16.42 -8.75 -26.40
C SER A 17 -16.09 -7.73 -25.31
N VAL A 18 -15.86 -6.50 -25.73
CA VAL A 18 -15.74 -5.35 -24.84
C VAL A 18 -16.63 -4.22 -25.35
N GLN A 19 -17.46 -3.66 -24.48
CA GLN A 19 -18.22 -2.45 -24.75
C GLN A 19 -17.43 -1.24 -24.23
N LEU A 20 -17.28 -0.23 -25.05
CA LEU A 20 -16.58 1.01 -24.73
C LEU A 20 -17.57 2.11 -24.49
N PHE A 21 -17.38 2.85 -23.41
CA PHE A 21 -18.12 4.07 -23.08
C PHE A 21 -17.12 5.19 -22.86
N LEU A 22 -17.38 6.36 -23.42
CA LEU A 22 -16.61 7.57 -23.15
C LEU A 22 -17.57 8.62 -22.56
N ASN A 23 -17.24 9.13 -21.37
CA ASN A 23 -18.07 10.09 -20.64
C ASN A 23 -19.53 9.63 -20.47
N ASN A 24 -19.73 8.34 -20.18
CA ASN A 24 -21.03 7.63 -20.07
C ASN A 24 -21.79 7.42 -21.40
N GLU A 25 -21.26 7.83 -22.54
CA GLU A 25 -21.85 7.54 -23.85
C GLU A 25 -21.26 6.25 -24.44
N ALA A 26 -22.13 5.33 -24.88
CA ALA A 26 -21.71 4.09 -25.52
C ALA A 26 -21.09 4.38 -26.90
N LEU A 27 -19.84 3.99 -27.10
CA LEU A 27 -19.12 4.17 -28.38
C LEU A 27 -19.31 3.00 -29.31
N ALA A 28 -18.92 1.81 -28.84
CA ALA A 28 -18.92 0.59 -29.65
C ALA A 28 -18.90 -0.66 -28.76
N SER A 29 -19.34 -1.79 -29.36
CA SER A 29 -19.05 -3.12 -28.87
C SER A 29 -18.03 -3.77 -29.81
N VAL A 30 -16.88 -4.14 -29.28
CA VAL A 30 -15.77 -4.74 -30.05
C VAL A 30 -15.69 -6.22 -29.73
N ALA A 31 -15.80 -7.06 -30.76
CA ALA A 31 -15.52 -8.49 -30.62
C ALA A 31 -14.02 -8.72 -30.43
N LEU A 32 -13.66 -9.54 -29.44
CA LEU A 32 -12.28 -9.87 -29.12
C LEU A 32 -11.92 -11.21 -29.79
N ASP A 33 -10.90 -11.19 -30.61
CA ASP A 33 -10.43 -12.40 -31.29
C ASP A 33 -9.61 -13.28 -30.35
N ARG A 34 -9.91 -14.59 -30.29
CA ARG A 34 -9.28 -15.58 -29.40
C ARG A 34 -7.85 -15.98 -29.79
N GLY A 35 -7.15 -15.14 -30.52
CA GLY A 35 -5.73 -15.33 -30.80
C GLY A 35 -4.85 -15.19 -29.55
N ALA A 36 -3.74 -15.94 -29.51
CA ALA A 36 -2.81 -15.89 -28.38
C ALA A 36 -2.01 -14.57 -28.26
N ALA A 37 -2.15 -13.62 -29.20
CA ALA A 37 -1.38 -12.40 -29.29
C ALA A 37 -2.20 -11.15 -28.95
N PHE A 38 -1.52 -10.06 -28.58
CA PHE A 38 -2.13 -8.74 -28.50
C PHE A 38 -2.53 -8.24 -29.89
N ALA A 39 -3.77 -7.77 -30.05
CA ALA A 39 -4.29 -7.18 -31.28
C ALA A 39 -4.72 -5.73 -31.04
N ASP A 40 -4.67 -4.92 -32.10
CA ASP A 40 -5.11 -3.53 -32.10
C ASP A 40 -6.60 -3.46 -32.51
N TYR A 41 -7.40 -2.74 -31.70
CA TYR A 41 -8.82 -2.50 -31.93
C TYR A 41 -9.05 -1.00 -32.04
N ASP A 42 -9.57 -0.56 -33.18
CA ASP A 42 -9.85 0.85 -33.45
C ASP A 42 -11.35 1.15 -33.23
N VAL A 43 -11.63 2.14 -32.42
CA VAL A 43 -12.99 2.58 -32.08
C VAL A 43 -13.15 4.06 -32.39
N ALA A 44 -14.08 4.38 -33.30
CA ALA A 44 -14.42 5.76 -33.62
C ALA A 44 -15.16 6.43 -32.45
N VAL A 45 -14.74 7.64 -32.10
CA VAL A 45 -15.41 8.50 -31.14
C VAL A 45 -16.12 9.60 -31.89
N PRO A 46 -17.45 9.69 -31.84
CA PRO A 46 -18.20 10.75 -32.50
C PRO A 46 -17.77 12.16 -32.05
N ALA A 47 -17.92 13.13 -32.95
CA ALA A 47 -17.63 14.51 -32.61
C ALA A 47 -18.54 14.98 -31.45
N GLY A 48 -17.93 15.63 -30.44
CA GLY A 48 -18.65 16.14 -29.27
C GLY A 48 -18.66 15.21 -28.04
N VAL A 49 -18.38 13.90 -28.19
CA VAL A 49 -18.34 12.97 -27.07
C VAL A 49 -17.07 13.16 -26.23
N ALA A 50 -15.92 13.34 -26.90
CA ALA A 50 -14.69 13.71 -26.21
C ALA A 50 -14.71 15.22 -25.89
N ARG A 51 -14.39 15.56 -24.64
CA ARG A 51 -14.38 16.93 -24.11
C ARG A 51 -12.95 17.47 -24.06
N ALA A 52 -12.81 18.79 -24.03
CA ALA A 52 -11.53 19.40 -23.68
C ALA A 52 -11.26 19.16 -22.20
N GLY A 53 -10.06 18.65 -21.86
CA GLY A 53 -9.69 18.25 -20.50
C GLY A 53 -9.89 16.76 -20.26
N ASP A 54 -10.33 16.39 -19.05
CA ASP A 54 -10.43 14.99 -18.63
C ASP A 54 -11.63 14.28 -19.27
N ASN A 55 -11.38 13.07 -19.74
CA ASN A 55 -12.38 12.18 -20.32
C ASN A 55 -12.32 10.83 -19.62
N GLN A 56 -13.46 10.30 -19.26
CA GLN A 56 -13.59 8.99 -18.63
C GLN A 56 -13.85 7.91 -19.68
N LEU A 57 -12.95 6.95 -19.83
CA LEU A 57 -13.14 5.76 -20.65
C LEU A 57 -13.48 4.56 -19.77
N LEU A 58 -14.66 3.96 -19.98
CA LEU A 58 -15.10 2.74 -19.32
C LEU A 58 -15.10 1.59 -20.31
N LEU A 59 -14.46 0.49 -19.95
CA LEU A 59 -14.44 -0.78 -20.67
C LEU A 59 -15.32 -1.78 -19.91
N ARG A 60 -16.43 -2.23 -20.50
CA ARG A 60 -17.30 -3.27 -19.95
C ARG A 60 -17.12 -4.55 -20.76
N PHE A 61 -16.55 -5.57 -20.16
CA PHE A 61 -16.34 -6.87 -20.79
C PHE A 61 -17.62 -7.71 -20.69
N GLY A 62 -18.08 -8.25 -21.82
CA GLY A 62 -19.25 -9.12 -21.93
C GLY A 62 -18.88 -10.59 -22.04
N ASP A 63 -19.81 -11.46 -21.56
CA ASP A 63 -19.82 -12.92 -21.69
C ASP A 63 -18.50 -13.64 -21.36
N ALA A 64 -18.16 -13.69 -20.09
CA ALA A 64 -17.38 -14.79 -19.56
C ALA A 64 -18.26 -16.05 -19.64
N ALA A 65 -17.76 -17.12 -20.28
CA ALA A 65 -18.47 -18.39 -20.29
C ALA A 65 -18.78 -18.82 -18.85
N ALA A 66 -20.04 -19.18 -18.58
CA ALA A 66 -20.52 -19.62 -17.27
C ALA A 66 -19.67 -20.82 -16.78
N GLY A 67 -18.75 -20.53 -15.89
CA GLY A 67 -17.94 -21.45 -15.14
C GLY A 67 -17.50 -20.73 -13.87
N ASN A 68 -17.54 -21.40 -12.73
CA ASN A 68 -17.36 -20.90 -11.37
C ASN A 68 -16.00 -20.23 -11.03
N GLN A 69 -15.40 -19.52 -11.95
CA GLN A 69 -14.17 -18.75 -11.75
C GLN A 69 -14.32 -17.42 -12.48
N GLU A 70 -14.08 -16.31 -11.83
CA GLU A 70 -13.91 -15.01 -12.47
C GLU A 70 -12.51 -14.95 -13.10
N PRO A 71 -12.37 -15.25 -14.42
CA PRO A 71 -11.08 -15.14 -15.07
C PRO A 71 -10.79 -13.68 -15.39
N ALA A 72 -9.52 -13.29 -15.41
CA ALA A 72 -9.11 -12.03 -16.01
C ALA A 72 -9.71 -11.93 -17.42
N LEU A 73 -10.48 -10.88 -17.70
CA LEU A 73 -11.34 -10.81 -18.90
C LEU A 73 -10.53 -10.47 -20.15
N ALA A 74 -9.55 -9.56 -20.02
CA ALA A 74 -8.58 -9.21 -21.06
C ALA A 74 -7.37 -8.50 -20.45
N ALA A 75 -6.23 -8.55 -21.12
CA ALA A 75 -5.06 -7.72 -20.82
C ALA A 75 -5.03 -6.51 -21.77
N LEU A 76 -4.95 -5.29 -21.22
CA LEU A 76 -4.78 -4.06 -21.98
C LEU A 76 -3.29 -3.67 -21.94
N ASP A 77 -2.63 -3.64 -23.11
CA ASP A 77 -1.23 -3.25 -23.25
C ASP A 77 -1.08 -1.73 -23.42
N SER A 78 -1.91 -1.13 -24.30
CA SER A 78 -1.86 0.31 -24.55
C SER A 78 -3.18 0.86 -25.04
N LEU A 79 -3.40 2.16 -24.78
CA LEU A 79 -4.49 2.96 -25.32
C LEU A 79 -3.90 4.16 -26.06
N ARG A 80 -4.32 4.41 -27.29
CA ARG A 80 -3.90 5.54 -28.11
C ARG A 80 -5.09 6.30 -28.66
N VAL A 81 -4.95 7.62 -28.73
CA VAL A 81 -5.92 8.50 -29.39
C VAL A 81 -5.36 8.86 -30.77
N LEU A 82 -6.07 8.52 -31.84
CA LEU A 82 -5.70 8.83 -33.22
C LEU A 82 -6.62 9.94 -33.72
N GLN A 83 -6.03 10.99 -34.31
CA GLN A 83 -6.78 12.03 -35.02
C GLN A 83 -6.82 11.71 -36.52
N PRO A 84 -7.89 12.04 -37.26
CA PRO A 84 -7.90 11.90 -38.70
C PRO A 84 -6.77 12.73 -39.32
N ALA A 85 -6.04 12.13 -40.25
CA ALA A 85 -5.04 12.84 -41.03
C ALA A 85 -5.74 13.94 -41.86
N THR A 86 -5.47 15.20 -41.59
CA THR A 86 -5.79 16.28 -42.52
C THR A 86 -4.89 16.10 -43.75
N VAL A 87 -5.50 15.79 -44.88
CA VAL A 87 -4.83 15.76 -46.18
C VAL A 87 -4.32 17.17 -46.49
N GLY A 88 -3.02 17.39 -46.42
CA GLY A 88 -2.38 18.62 -46.85
C GLY A 88 -1.48 19.28 -45.79
N ALA A 89 -0.45 18.59 -45.29
CA ALA A 89 0.72 19.23 -44.71
C ALA A 89 1.92 18.30 -44.82
N THR A 90 2.94 18.80 -45.51
CA THR A 90 4.27 18.20 -45.66
C THR A 90 4.87 17.74 -44.35
N ALA A 91 5.57 16.63 -44.41
CA ALA A 91 6.26 15.98 -43.31
C ALA A 91 7.13 16.97 -42.49
N GLY A 92 6.65 17.26 -41.28
CA GLY A 92 7.39 18.09 -40.32
C GLY A 92 6.85 17.87 -38.93
N SER A 93 7.66 17.22 -38.12
CA SER A 93 7.61 17.13 -36.65
C SER A 93 6.47 16.34 -36.02
N ALA A 94 6.89 15.27 -35.45
CA ALA A 94 6.16 14.41 -34.51
C ALA A 94 5.72 15.21 -33.26
N ALA A 95 4.46 15.10 -32.94
CA ALA A 95 3.86 15.65 -31.73
C ALA A 95 3.94 14.67 -30.55
N ASN A 96 3.98 15.17 -29.34
CA ASN A 96 4.34 14.45 -28.13
C ASN A 96 3.15 14.24 -27.16
N SER A 97 2.90 13.03 -26.69
CA SER A 97 1.95 12.74 -25.60
C SER A 97 2.54 13.11 -24.23
N GLY A 98 1.72 13.63 -23.34
CA GLY A 98 2.15 14.03 -22.00
C GLY A 98 2.75 15.44 -21.90
N VAL A 99 2.62 16.22 -22.97
CA VAL A 99 3.03 17.63 -22.98
C VAL A 99 1.77 18.48 -22.95
N ASP A 100 1.66 19.36 -21.94
CA ASP A 100 0.64 20.40 -21.94
C ASP A 100 0.92 21.36 -23.09
N ARG A 101 0.22 21.18 -24.18
CA ARG A 101 0.20 22.07 -25.35
C ARG A 101 -1.23 22.48 -25.63
N ALA A 102 -1.43 23.70 -25.95
CA ALA A 102 -2.69 24.15 -26.54
C ALA A 102 -2.83 23.48 -27.93
N GLY A 103 -3.46 22.30 -27.95
CA GLY A 103 -3.83 21.52 -29.13
C GLY A 103 -2.69 20.76 -29.79
N GLY A 104 -2.65 19.42 -29.68
CA GLY A 104 -1.78 18.63 -30.54
C GLY A 104 -1.49 17.20 -30.09
N ALA A 105 -1.30 16.36 -31.08
CA ALA A 105 -1.21 14.92 -31.12
C ALA A 105 0.02 14.29 -30.44
N THR A 106 -0.14 13.02 -30.09
CA THR A 106 0.80 12.12 -29.41
C THR A 106 1.97 11.67 -30.27
N ALA A 107 3.20 11.92 -29.78
CA ALA A 107 4.43 11.29 -30.29
C ALA A 107 5.23 10.72 -29.12
N LYS A 108 6.16 9.81 -29.41
CA LYS A 108 7.08 9.26 -28.39
C LYS A 108 7.86 10.42 -27.75
N LEU A 109 7.56 10.73 -26.51
CA LEU A 109 8.24 11.75 -25.71
C LEU A 109 9.74 11.48 -25.60
N VAL A 110 10.09 10.21 -25.44
CA VAL A 110 11.48 9.77 -25.33
C VAL A 110 11.94 9.25 -26.70
N ARG A 111 12.98 9.90 -27.24
CA ARG A 111 13.58 9.52 -28.54
C ARG A 111 15.09 9.78 -28.54
N ALA A 112 15.78 9.23 -29.51
CA ALA A 112 17.14 9.63 -29.79
C ALA A 112 17.16 11.12 -30.15
N PHE A 113 17.97 11.90 -29.46
CA PHE A 113 18.06 13.33 -29.58
C PHE A 113 19.54 13.76 -29.58
N SER A 114 19.95 14.47 -30.58
CA SER A 114 21.35 14.86 -30.77
C SER A 114 21.54 16.33 -30.46
N SER A 115 22.61 16.65 -29.74
CA SER A 115 23.08 17.99 -29.46
C SER A 115 24.61 17.96 -29.34
N GLY A 116 25.32 18.85 -30.01
CA GLY A 116 26.79 18.90 -30.01
C GLY A 116 27.46 17.64 -30.54
N GLY A 117 26.86 16.98 -31.53
CA GLY A 117 27.39 15.74 -32.10
C GLY A 117 27.17 14.48 -31.26
N TYR A 118 26.57 14.57 -30.06
CA TYR A 118 26.28 13.43 -29.17
C TYR A 118 24.80 13.15 -29.12
N SER A 119 24.41 11.93 -29.52
CA SER A 119 23.03 11.41 -29.40
C SER A 119 22.77 10.79 -28.05
N ARG A 120 21.63 11.11 -27.45
CA ARG A 120 21.14 10.54 -26.18
C ARG A 120 19.67 10.20 -26.29
N SER A 121 19.22 9.18 -25.54
CA SER A 121 17.79 9.02 -25.26
C SER A 121 17.34 10.18 -24.40
N ALA A 122 16.43 11.01 -24.90
CA ALA A 122 15.99 12.23 -24.23
C ALA A 122 14.50 12.50 -24.44
N ILE A 123 13.92 13.18 -23.46
CA ILE A 123 12.59 13.79 -23.56
C ILE A 123 12.74 15.02 -24.44
N ALA A 124 12.16 15.02 -25.62
CA ALA A 124 12.24 16.11 -26.57
C ALA A 124 10.95 16.95 -26.56
N LEU A 125 11.03 18.16 -26.07
CA LEU A 125 9.91 19.08 -25.95
C LEU A 125 10.06 20.21 -26.99
N SER A 126 9.06 20.39 -27.86
CA SER A 126 8.99 21.58 -28.72
C SER A 126 8.53 22.78 -27.88
N ALA A 127 9.16 23.91 -28.06
CA ALA A 127 8.75 25.15 -27.42
C ALA A 127 7.56 25.81 -28.16
N PRO A 128 6.62 26.46 -27.43
CA PRO A 128 6.45 26.36 -26.00
C PRO A 128 5.86 25.00 -25.59
N GLY A 129 6.47 24.35 -24.58
CA GLY A 129 5.97 23.05 -24.09
C GLY A 129 6.51 22.71 -22.71
N LYS A 130 5.82 21.85 -22.00
CA LYS A 130 6.27 21.39 -20.68
C LYS A 130 5.90 19.93 -20.43
N LEU A 131 6.67 19.26 -19.61
CA LEU A 131 6.38 17.97 -19.03
C LEU A 131 6.30 18.11 -17.53
N THR A 132 5.26 17.55 -16.96
CA THR A 132 4.94 17.68 -15.54
C THR A 132 5.02 16.31 -14.85
N TYR A 133 5.67 16.28 -13.69
CA TYR A 133 5.70 15.13 -12.79
C TYR A 133 5.06 15.53 -11.46
N HIS A 134 4.27 14.66 -10.88
CA HIS A 134 3.78 14.77 -9.52
C HIS A 134 4.47 13.68 -8.72
N LEU A 135 5.21 14.04 -7.67
CA LEU A 135 6.05 13.10 -6.92
C LEU A 135 6.37 13.62 -5.52
N GLN A 136 6.63 12.71 -4.60
CA GLN A 136 7.17 13.05 -3.29
C GLN A 136 8.70 13.08 -3.35
N LEU A 137 9.30 14.13 -2.81
CA LEU A 137 10.76 14.25 -2.79
C LEU A 137 11.36 13.55 -1.56
N PRO A 138 12.49 12.82 -1.73
CA PRO A 138 13.26 12.29 -0.61
C PRO A 138 13.78 13.41 0.31
N ARG A 139 14.17 13.04 1.55
CA ARG A 139 14.65 14.00 2.55
C ARG A 139 15.94 14.76 2.15
N ARG A 140 16.73 14.19 1.25
CA ARG A 140 17.93 14.82 0.67
C ARG A 140 17.91 14.54 -0.82
N ALA A 141 17.31 15.42 -1.58
CA ALA A 141 17.09 15.21 -3.00
C ALA A 141 17.89 16.18 -3.85
N LYS A 142 18.43 15.67 -4.95
CA LYS A 142 19.05 16.44 -6.00
C LYS A 142 18.50 15.99 -7.34
N LEU A 143 17.94 16.93 -8.13
CA LEU A 143 17.59 16.63 -9.51
C LEU A 143 18.85 16.73 -10.37
N THR A 144 19.16 15.67 -11.10
CA THR A 144 20.23 15.64 -12.08
C THR A 144 19.64 15.36 -13.45
N LEU A 145 19.99 16.14 -14.45
CA LEU A 145 19.59 15.92 -15.84
C LEU A 145 20.59 16.58 -16.79
N ARG A 146 20.54 16.22 -18.06
CA ARG A 146 21.22 16.97 -19.12
C ARG A 146 20.20 17.65 -20.01
N ALA A 147 20.42 18.91 -20.32
CA ALA A 147 19.60 19.69 -21.24
C ALA A 147 20.42 20.14 -22.45
N GLY A 148 19.81 20.15 -23.63
CA GLY A 148 20.46 20.58 -24.88
C GLY A 148 19.42 20.93 -25.93
N SER A 149 19.85 21.70 -26.96
CA SER A 149 18.99 22.08 -28.08
C SER A 149 19.80 22.06 -29.37
N PRO A 150 19.39 21.27 -30.39
CA PRO A 150 20.05 21.33 -31.69
C PRO A 150 20.01 22.74 -32.24
N GLY A 151 21.18 23.26 -32.64
CA GLY A 151 21.32 24.63 -33.14
C GLY A 151 21.16 25.73 -32.07
N GLY A 152 21.00 25.39 -30.78
CA GLY A 152 20.98 26.36 -29.68
C GLY A 152 19.77 27.29 -29.62
N ALA A 153 18.66 26.96 -30.28
CA ALA A 153 17.51 27.86 -30.43
C ALA A 153 16.56 27.93 -29.22
N ALA A 154 16.50 26.87 -28.42
CA ALA A 154 15.52 26.80 -27.33
C ALA A 154 16.05 27.34 -26.00
N GLN A 155 15.18 27.94 -25.22
CA GLN A 155 15.36 28.14 -23.78
C GLN A 155 14.70 27.00 -23.00
N ALA A 156 15.19 26.75 -21.81
CA ALA A 156 14.53 25.79 -20.90
C ALA A 156 14.45 26.35 -19.49
N ALA A 157 13.49 25.81 -18.74
CA ALA A 157 13.37 26.06 -17.30
C ALA A 157 12.98 24.77 -16.56
N VAL A 158 13.40 24.70 -15.31
CA VAL A 158 12.97 23.66 -14.35
C VAL A 158 12.25 24.36 -13.22
N ARG A 159 11.02 23.94 -12.94
CA ARG A 159 10.17 24.55 -11.92
C ARG A 159 9.66 23.49 -10.95
N VAL A 160 9.50 23.89 -9.69
CA VAL A 160 8.90 23.06 -8.65
C VAL A 160 7.78 23.82 -7.95
N THR A 161 6.68 23.13 -7.66
CA THR A 161 5.55 23.68 -6.91
C THR A 161 5.16 22.67 -5.83
N PRO A 162 5.35 22.99 -4.54
CA PRO A 162 4.81 22.16 -3.44
C PRO A 162 3.28 22.10 -3.49
N ALA A 163 2.69 21.03 -2.95
CA ALA A 163 1.24 20.81 -3.01
C ALA A 163 0.41 21.97 -2.43
N GLY A 164 0.87 22.62 -1.38
CA GLY A 164 0.22 23.79 -0.75
C GLY A 164 0.97 25.12 -0.96
N GLY A 165 1.90 25.20 -1.95
CA GLY A 165 2.83 26.32 -2.07
C GLY A 165 2.84 27.00 -3.42
N LYS A 166 3.76 27.96 -3.54
CA LYS A 166 3.98 28.72 -4.78
C LYS A 166 5.04 28.05 -5.65
N THR A 167 4.93 28.26 -6.98
CA THR A 167 5.92 27.81 -7.95
C THR A 167 7.24 28.55 -7.76
N THR A 168 8.33 27.79 -7.66
CA THR A 168 9.70 28.30 -7.69
C THR A 168 10.38 27.82 -8.96
N GLU A 169 11.07 28.72 -9.64
CA GLU A 169 11.91 28.40 -10.79
C GLU A 169 13.31 28.03 -10.27
N LEU A 170 13.66 26.73 -10.34
CA LEU A 170 14.95 26.21 -9.87
C LEU A 170 16.09 26.57 -10.80
N TRP A 171 15.80 26.66 -12.10
CA TRP A 171 16.75 26.99 -13.14
C TRP A 171 16.03 27.49 -14.40
N ARG A 172 16.64 28.44 -15.08
CA ARG A 172 16.28 28.90 -16.42
C ARG A 172 17.55 29.23 -17.20
N GLY A 173 17.59 28.90 -18.47
CA GLY A 173 18.73 29.28 -19.33
C GLY A 173 18.49 29.03 -20.80
N GLN A 174 19.32 29.70 -21.63
CA GLN A 174 19.45 29.39 -23.04
C GLN A 174 20.19 28.06 -23.18
N LEU A 175 19.65 27.17 -23.99
CA LEU A 175 20.32 25.91 -24.32
C LEU A 175 21.27 26.16 -25.51
N SER A 176 22.45 25.57 -25.45
CA SER A 176 23.39 25.54 -26.57
C SER A 176 23.26 24.22 -27.34
N ASP A 177 23.92 24.15 -28.49
CA ASP A 177 24.14 22.88 -29.19
C ASP A 177 25.23 22.04 -28.48
N ALA A 178 25.04 21.85 -27.17
CA ALA A 178 25.83 20.97 -26.32
C ALA A 178 24.96 20.50 -25.13
N TRP A 179 25.28 19.32 -24.58
CA TRP A 179 24.60 18.82 -23.42
C TRP A 179 25.08 19.48 -22.13
N LEU A 180 24.30 20.40 -21.58
CA LEU A 180 24.51 21.04 -20.29
C LEU A 180 24.09 20.09 -19.17
N LEU A 181 24.99 19.75 -18.24
CA LEU A 181 24.64 19.00 -17.03
C LEU A 181 24.08 19.96 -15.98
N LEU A 182 22.85 19.73 -15.59
CA LEU A 182 22.18 20.43 -14.49
C LEU A 182 22.14 19.54 -13.26
N GLN A 183 22.48 20.11 -12.10
CA GLN A 183 22.38 19.50 -10.78
C GLN A 183 21.71 20.49 -9.85
N LEU A 184 20.43 20.30 -9.60
CA LEU A 184 19.59 21.24 -8.88
C LEU A 184 19.25 20.69 -7.50
N PRO A 185 19.62 21.38 -6.40
CA PRO A 185 19.26 20.94 -5.05
C PRO A 185 17.74 21.05 -4.85
N LEU A 186 17.17 20.07 -4.18
CA LEU A 186 15.74 20.00 -3.84
C LEU A 186 15.52 19.90 -2.32
N ASP A 187 16.56 20.15 -1.52
CA ASP A 187 16.51 20.01 -0.05
C ASP A 187 15.44 20.87 0.61
N ALA A 188 15.14 22.05 0.02
CA ALA A 188 14.08 22.94 0.51
C ALA A 188 12.66 22.32 0.43
N TYR A 189 12.51 21.23 -0.32
CA TYR A 189 11.24 20.52 -0.53
C TYR A 189 11.29 19.09 0.01
N ALA A 190 12.18 18.82 0.94
CA ALA A 190 12.42 17.50 1.50
C ALA A 190 11.14 16.91 2.13
N GLY A 191 10.72 15.74 1.64
CA GLY A 191 9.51 15.05 2.11
C GLY A 191 8.19 15.60 1.54
N GLU A 192 8.24 16.72 0.81
CA GLU A 192 7.04 17.35 0.23
C GLU A 192 6.58 16.61 -1.04
N VAL A 193 5.27 16.62 -1.26
CA VAL A 193 4.69 16.29 -2.55
C VAL A 193 4.74 17.52 -3.44
N VAL A 194 5.34 17.37 -4.61
CA VAL A 194 5.57 18.49 -5.51
C VAL A 194 5.10 18.19 -6.93
N LYS A 195 4.77 19.27 -7.64
CA LYS A 195 4.71 19.29 -9.08
C LYS A 195 6.07 19.79 -9.61
N LEU A 196 6.81 18.92 -10.32
CA LEU A 196 8.08 19.23 -10.99
C LEU A 196 7.81 19.39 -12.49
N GLU A 197 8.24 20.51 -13.07
CA GLU A 197 8.03 20.82 -14.49
C GLU A 197 9.35 21.01 -15.21
N LEU A 198 9.53 20.30 -16.34
CA LEU A 198 10.57 20.53 -17.32
C LEU A 198 9.94 21.34 -18.46
N CYS A 199 10.39 22.55 -18.70
CA CYS A 199 9.79 23.48 -19.65
C CYS A 199 10.74 23.77 -20.81
N ALA A 200 10.22 23.69 -22.05
CA ALA A 200 10.83 24.26 -23.23
C ALA A 200 10.19 25.63 -23.51
N LEU A 201 11.00 26.66 -23.68
CA LEU A 201 10.59 28.06 -23.81
C LEU A 201 11.17 28.67 -25.08
N GLY A 202 10.58 29.77 -25.54
CA GLY A 202 10.97 30.41 -26.78
C GLY A 202 10.64 29.57 -28.01
N ASP A 203 11.59 29.41 -28.91
CA ASP A 203 11.44 28.65 -30.15
C ASP A 203 12.34 27.41 -30.15
N GLY A 204 12.05 26.43 -31.04
CA GLY A 204 12.89 25.25 -31.22
C GLY A 204 12.49 24.06 -30.32
N ILE A 205 13.44 23.16 -30.08
CA ILE A 205 13.23 21.92 -29.31
C ILE A 205 14.27 21.83 -28.21
N ALA A 206 13.79 21.63 -26.97
CA ALA A 206 14.63 21.32 -25.82
C ALA A 206 14.65 19.81 -25.56
N GLY A 207 15.83 19.21 -25.45
CA GLY A 207 16.04 17.83 -25.06
C GLY A 207 16.44 17.72 -23.59
N PHE A 208 15.77 16.88 -22.83
CA PHE A 208 16.09 16.58 -21.42
C PHE A 208 16.47 15.10 -21.31
N ALA A 209 17.76 14.81 -21.12
CA ALA A 209 18.26 13.45 -21.03
C ALA A 209 18.48 13.03 -19.58
N SER A 210 18.07 11.79 -19.28
CA SER A 210 18.24 11.11 -17.99
C SER A 210 17.86 11.96 -16.76
N PRO A 211 16.67 12.58 -16.72
CA PRO A 211 16.23 13.26 -15.50
C PRO A 211 16.11 12.23 -14.37
N SER A 212 16.82 12.47 -13.27
CA SER A 212 16.92 11.55 -12.14
C SER A 212 16.93 12.34 -10.83
N ILE A 213 16.16 11.89 -9.85
CA ILE A 213 16.26 12.39 -8.49
C ILE A 213 17.20 11.47 -7.73
N LEU A 214 18.30 12.03 -7.28
CA LEU A 214 19.34 11.32 -6.56
C LEU A 214 19.25 11.66 -5.07
N GLU A 215 19.33 10.65 -4.24
CA GLU A 215 19.48 10.76 -2.79
C GLU A 215 20.87 10.25 -2.38
N PRO A 216 21.67 11.02 -1.59
CA PRO A 216 22.93 10.55 -1.08
C PRO A 216 22.74 9.35 -0.16
N ARG A 217 23.35 8.23 -0.47
CA ARG A 217 23.28 7.00 0.34
C ARG A 217 24.57 6.82 1.14
N ALA A 218 24.42 6.56 2.44
CA ALA A 218 25.50 5.92 3.20
C ALA A 218 25.55 4.43 2.79
N ARG A 219 26.66 3.96 2.26
CA ARG A 219 26.90 2.51 2.09
C ARG A 219 27.01 1.90 3.48
N VAL A 220 26.03 1.09 3.86
CA VAL A 220 26.11 0.22 5.03
C VAL A 220 26.60 -1.14 4.54
N ALA A 221 27.73 -1.61 5.05
CA ALA A 221 28.14 -2.99 4.86
C ALA A 221 27.14 -3.86 5.65
N VAL A 222 26.35 -4.64 4.96
CA VAL A 222 25.40 -5.60 5.54
C VAL A 222 26.12 -6.93 5.61
N GLN A 223 26.29 -7.48 6.82
CA GLN A 223 26.59 -8.89 6.99
C GLN A 223 25.31 -9.66 6.68
N GLU A 224 25.30 -10.46 5.64
CA GLU A 224 24.19 -11.36 5.32
C GLU A 224 24.16 -12.52 6.32
N THR A 225 23.45 -12.32 7.42
CA THR A 225 23.15 -13.41 8.35
C THR A 225 21.75 -13.94 8.01
N THR A 226 21.70 -15.14 7.46
CA THR A 226 20.43 -15.83 7.22
C THR A 226 19.80 -16.24 8.55
N PRO A 227 18.56 -15.85 8.85
CA PRO A 227 17.90 -16.24 10.09
C PRO A 227 17.69 -17.75 10.16
N GLN A 228 17.81 -18.30 11.35
CA GLN A 228 17.49 -19.70 11.60
C GLN A 228 15.99 -19.94 11.57
N GLY A 229 15.20 -19.00 12.08
CA GLY A 229 13.75 -19.07 12.07
C GLY A 229 13.11 -17.76 11.69
N VAL A 230 11.86 -17.85 11.27
CA VAL A 230 10.98 -16.71 10.99
C VAL A 230 9.76 -16.83 11.88
N ILE A 231 9.44 -15.75 12.60
CA ILE A 231 8.25 -15.65 13.43
C ILE A 231 7.44 -14.46 12.94
N VAL A 232 6.18 -14.68 12.56
CA VAL A 232 5.20 -13.65 12.27
C VAL A 232 4.13 -13.71 13.37
N LEU A 233 4.12 -12.73 14.25
CA LEU A 233 3.10 -12.52 15.26
C LEU A 233 2.10 -11.49 14.74
N LEU A 234 0.87 -11.91 14.58
CA LEU A 234 -0.26 -11.06 14.24
C LEU A 234 -1.15 -10.93 15.47
N VAL A 235 -1.37 -9.70 15.91
CA VAL A 235 -2.23 -9.37 17.05
C VAL A 235 -3.52 -8.79 16.49
N ASP A 236 -4.61 -9.51 16.63
CA ASP A 236 -5.91 -9.15 16.07
C ASP A 236 -6.40 -7.80 16.61
N THR A 237 -6.93 -6.94 15.75
CA THR A 237 -7.43 -5.60 16.04
C THR A 237 -6.45 -4.60 16.66
N LEU A 238 -5.15 -4.86 16.68
CA LEU A 238 -4.18 -3.96 17.32
C LEU A 238 -3.96 -2.68 16.52
N ARG A 239 -4.41 -1.56 17.03
CA ARG A 239 -4.17 -0.21 16.46
C ARG A 239 -2.72 0.21 16.62
N ALA A 240 -2.14 0.78 15.58
CA ALA A 240 -0.78 1.33 15.64
C ALA A 240 -0.68 2.51 16.63
N ASP A 241 -1.67 3.42 16.65
CA ASP A 241 -1.67 4.60 17.52
C ASP A 241 -1.82 4.29 19.02
N ARG A 242 -2.03 3.03 19.41
CA ARG A 242 -1.97 2.57 20.80
C ARG A 242 -0.56 2.17 21.25
N LEU A 243 0.41 2.19 20.34
CA LEU A 243 1.77 1.80 20.63
C LEU A 243 2.70 3.02 20.61
N ARG A 244 3.57 3.13 21.62
CA ARG A 244 4.55 4.23 21.74
C ARG A 244 5.45 4.44 20.52
N PRO A 245 5.87 3.41 19.79
CA PRO A 245 6.61 3.60 18.55
C PRO A 245 5.85 4.38 17.46
N TYR A 246 4.52 4.47 17.51
CA TYR A 246 3.68 5.19 16.55
C TYR A 246 3.09 6.47 17.14
N ASP A 247 2.66 6.44 18.39
CA ASP A 247 2.22 7.60 19.15
C ASP A 247 2.98 7.70 20.47
N PRO A 248 4.00 8.59 20.58
CA PRO A 248 4.76 8.75 21.82
C PRO A 248 3.93 9.23 23.01
N GLN A 249 2.71 9.76 22.77
CA GLN A 249 1.81 10.28 23.80
C GLN A 249 0.79 9.23 24.27
N THR A 250 0.81 8.03 23.69
CA THR A 250 -0.11 6.98 24.12
C THR A 250 0.05 6.65 25.60
N ARG A 251 -1.07 6.45 26.28
CA ARG A 251 -1.09 6.00 27.70
C ARG A 251 -0.83 4.50 27.84
N VAL A 252 -0.95 3.73 26.72
CA VAL A 252 -0.89 2.28 26.75
C VAL A 252 0.53 1.78 27.04
N ARG A 253 0.67 0.83 27.94
CA ARG A 253 1.96 0.31 28.41
C ARG A 253 2.28 -1.00 27.68
N THR A 254 3.29 -0.95 26.81
CA THR A 254 3.71 -2.06 25.97
C THR A 254 5.23 -2.24 25.99
N PRO A 255 5.86 -2.51 27.15
CA PRO A 255 7.32 -2.57 27.27
C PRO A 255 7.97 -3.65 26.40
N ALA A 256 7.30 -4.76 26.10
CA ALA A 256 7.84 -5.80 25.23
C ALA A 256 7.85 -5.38 23.76
N LEU A 257 6.75 -4.79 23.26
CA LEU A 257 6.66 -4.19 21.92
C LEU A 257 7.62 -3.00 21.77
N ASP A 258 7.69 -2.12 22.77
CA ASP A 258 8.61 -0.99 22.79
C ASP A 258 10.06 -1.48 22.69
N GLY A 259 10.41 -2.52 23.44
CA GLY A 259 11.74 -3.13 23.42
C GLY A 259 12.08 -3.79 22.08
N LEU A 260 11.11 -4.43 21.43
CA LEU A 260 11.27 -5.01 20.10
C LEU A 260 11.47 -3.93 19.04
N ALA A 261 10.66 -2.87 19.09
CA ALA A 261 10.76 -1.72 18.19
C ALA A 261 12.09 -0.97 18.34
N ALA A 262 12.59 -0.86 19.58
CA ALA A 262 13.88 -0.24 19.86
C ALA A 262 15.08 -1.04 19.34
N GLN A 263 14.90 -2.30 18.93
CA GLN A 263 15.93 -3.17 18.38
C GLN A 263 15.71 -3.52 16.91
N GLY A 264 14.66 -3.02 16.29
CA GLY A 264 14.23 -3.37 14.94
C GLY A 264 13.98 -2.16 14.05
N ALA A 265 13.22 -2.40 13.00
CA ALA A 265 12.69 -1.39 12.11
C ALA A 265 11.18 -1.24 12.36
N VAL A 266 10.71 0.00 12.35
CA VAL A 266 9.29 0.38 12.46
C VAL A 266 8.86 1.01 11.16
N PHE A 267 7.89 0.41 10.47
CA PHE A 267 7.20 1.03 9.35
C PHE A 267 6.08 1.94 9.88
N GLU A 268 6.30 3.25 9.84
CA GLU A 268 5.42 4.24 10.47
C GLU A 268 4.08 4.41 9.76
N ALA A 269 3.99 3.96 8.51
CA ALA A 269 2.84 4.15 7.65
C ALA A 269 2.31 2.83 7.09
N ALA A 270 2.30 1.78 7.91
CA ALA A 270 1.75 0.50 7.51
C ALA A 270 0.23 0.50 7.51
N GLN A 271 -0.35 -0.11 6.47
CA GLN A 271 -1.79 -0.23 6.31
C GLN A 271 -2.19 -1.66 6.01
N SER A 272 -3.27 -2.08 6.65
CA SER A 272 -3.96 -3.29 6.26
C SER A 272 -4.68 -3.08 4.92
N PRO A 273 -4.68 -4.07 4.01
CA PRO A 273 -5.44 -3.99 2.77
C PRO A 273 -6.96 -4.11 2.94
N GLU A 274 -7.43 -4.48 4.14
CA GLU A 274 -8.84 -4.57 4.52
C GLU A 274 -9.03 -4.19 5.99
N ASN A 275 -10.29 -4.05 6.41
CA ASN A 275 -10.68 -3.58 7.75
C ASN A 275 -11.30 -4.68 8.63
N TRP A 276 -11.09 -5.96 8.29
CA TRP A 276 -11.52 -7.11 9.07
C TRP A 276 -10.64 -8.34 8.78
N THR A 277 -10.69 -9.34 9.68
CA THR A 277 -9.69 -10.40 9.83
C THR A 277 -9.43 -11.20 8.56
N LYS A 278 -10.46 -11.87 8.01
CA LYS A 278 -10.23 -12.91 7.01
C LYS A 278 -9.49 -12.42 5.75
N PRO A 279 -9.93 -11.34 5.06
CA PRO A 279 -9.22 -10.85 3.88
C PRO A 279 -7.85 -10.25 4.22
N SER A 280 -7.73 -9.59 5.37
CA SER A 280 -6.45 -9.02 5.81
C SER A 280 -5.40 -10.09 6.06
N VAL A 281 -5.75 -11.15 6.79
CA VAL A 281 -4.85 -12.28 7.05
C VAL A 281 -4.55 -13.05 5.77
N ALA A 282 -5.54 -13.21 4.86
CA ALA A 282 -5.28 -13.80 3.55
C ALA A 282 -4.20 -13.00 2.80
N SER A 283 -4.26 -11.66 2.82
CA SER A 283 -3.22 -10.82 2.22
C SER A 283 -1.86 -10.96 2.91
N VAL A 284 -1.80 -11.01 4.23
CA VAL A 284 -0.55 -11.22 5.00
C VAL A 284 0.11 -12.55 4.63
N LEU A 285 -0.68 -13.62 4.49
CA LEU A 285 -0.15 -14.97 4.26
C LEU A 285 0.10 -15.31 2.79
N THR A 286 -0.57 -14.63 1.84
CA THR A 286 -0.39 -14.89 0.40
C THR A 286 0.42 -13.83 -0.31
N GLY A 287 0.58 -12.64 0.27
CA GLY A 287 1.14 -11.48 -0.43
C GLY A 287 0.26 -10.97 -1.58
N LEU A 288 -1.02 -11.37 -1.62
CA LEU A 288 -1.98 -10.93 -2.62
C LEU A 288 -2.90 -9.83 -2.07
N THR A 289 -3.46 -9.03 -2.97
CA THR A 289 -4.52 -8.08 -2.60
C THR A 289 -5.86 -8.80 -2.38
N PRO A 290 -6.82 -8.22 -1.63
CA PRO A 290 -8.15 -8.79 -1.45
C PRO A 290 -8.88 -9.09 -2.77
N ALA A 291 -8.67 -8.27 -3.79
CA ALA A 291 -9.21 -8.50 -5.14
C ALA A 291 -8.64 -9.76 -5.80
N SER A 292 -7.35 -10.05 -5.59
CA SER A 292 -6.65 -11.16 -6.23
C SER A 292 -6.89 -12.50 -5.54
N HIS A 293 -6.89 -12.55 -4.20
CA HIS A 293 -7.18 -13.81 -3.50
C HIS A 293 -8.69 -14.08 -3.37
N GLY A 294 -9.57 -13.09 -3.54
CA GLY A 294 -11.02 -13.25 -3.59
C GLY A 294 -11.71 -13.57 -2.25
N THR A 295 -11.00 -13.57 -1.12
CA THR A 295 -11.51 -13.98 0.20
C THR A 295 -12.16 -12.82 0.94
N LYS A 296 -13.16 -12.15 0.30
CA LYS A 296 -13.72 -10.87 0.75
C LYS A 296 -15.02 -11.00 1.56
N SER A 297 -15.85 -12.02 1.34
CA SER A 297 -17.12 -12.21 2.06
C SER A 297 -17.00 -13.20 3.22
N GLY A 298 -17.96 -13.19 4.16
CA GLY A 298 -17.94 -14.04 5.36
C GLY A 298 -17.85 -15.55 5.08
N ASP A 299 -18.38 -16.00 3.96
CA ASP A 299 -18.41 -17.40 3.49
C ASP A 299 -17.30 -17.74 2.49
N ALA A 300 -16.64 -16.75 1.88
CA ALA A 300 -15.56 -16.98 0.92
C ALA A 300 -14.41 -17.79 1.54
N GLN A 301 -13.86 -18.71 0.76
CA GLN A 301 -12.71 -19.53 1.13
C GLN A 301 -11.48 -19.05 0.35
N LEU A 302 -10.32 -19.15 0.97
CA LEU A 302 -9.05 -18.94 0.31
C LEU A 302 -8.80 -20.11 -0.66
N PRO A 303 -8.71 -19.84 -1.98
CA PRO A 303 -8.58 -20.90 -2.97
C PRO A 303 -7.18 -21.52 -2.90
N GLU A 304 -7.08 -22.83 -3.19
CA GLU A 304 -5.80 -23.57 -3.20
C GLU A 304 -4.76 -22.97 -4.14
N ARG A 305 -5.19 -22.27 -5.20
CA ARG A 305 -4.26 -21.54 -6.10
C ARG A 305 -3.61 -20.31 -5.47
N ALA A 306 -4.17 -19.80 -4.37
CA ALA A 306 -3.57 -18.70 -3.62
C ALA A 306 -2.51 -19.29 -2.68
N MET A 307 -1.30 -19.44 -3.19
CA MET A 307 -0.17 -20.00 -2.45
C MET A 307 0.09 -19.21 -1.17
N LEU A 308 0.08 -19.91 -0.03
CA LEU A 308 0.45 -19.32 1.25
C LEU A 308 1.98 -19.29 1.41
N VAL A 309 2.46 -18.33 2.17
CA VAL A 309 3.87 -18.19 2.55
C VAL A 309 4.41 -19.46 3.25
N SER A 310 3.56 -20.18 3.99
CA SER A 310 3.88 -21.48 4.59
C SER A 310 4.29 -22.53 3.57
N GLU A 311 3.62 -22.59 2.42
CA GLU A 311 3.94 -23.54 1.36
C GLU A 311 5.32 -23.24 0.75
N ALA A 312 5.65 -21.96 0.53
CA ALA A 312 6.96 -21.56 0.05
C ALA A 312 8.07 -21.91 1.07
N PHE A 313 7.85 -21.69 2.35
CA PHE A 313 8.77 -22.09 3.42
C PHE A 313 8.93 -23.61 3.47
N LYS A 314 7.84 -24.36 3.43
CA LYS A 314 7.86 -25.82 3.43
C LYS A 314 8.63 -26.38 2.24
N GLN A 315 8.39 -25.84 1.03
CA GLN A 315 9.13 -26.22 -0.18
C GLN A 315 10.62 -25.91 -0.06
N ALA A 316 10.99 -24.88 0.70
CA ALA A 316 12.38 -24.53 1.00
C ALA A 316 13.00 -25.34 2.18
N GLY A 317 12.29 -26.35 2.70
CA GLY A 317 12.75 -27.25 3.75
C GLY A 317 12.68 -26.71 5.17
N PHE A 318 11.78 -25.73 5.42
CA PHE A 318 11.51 -25.25 6.78
C PHE A 318 10.42 -26.11 7.44
N SER A 319 10.56 -26.35 8.75
CA SER A 319 9.44 -26.80 9.58
C SER A 319 8.44 -25.65 9.76
N THR A 320 7.16 -25.88 9.48
CA THR A 320 6.14 -24.85 9.44
C THR A 320 5.08 -25.05 10.52
N GLY A 321 4.82 -24.03 11.35
CA GLY A 321 3.85 -24.08 12.43
C GLY A 321 2.86 -22.90 12.41
N MET A 322 1.57 -23.21 12.54
CA MET A 322 0.48 -22.25 12.67
C MET A 322 -0.23 -22.38 14.01
N PHE A 323 -0.39 -21.24 14.70
CA PHE A 323 -1.08 -21.10 15.98
C PHE A 323 -2.09 -19.96 15.86
N SER A 324 -3.35 -20.25 15.51
CA SER A 324 -4.36 -19.21 15.29
C SER A 324 -5.48 -19.27 16.31
N ALA A 325 -5.71 -18.17 17.02
CA ALA A 325 -6.82 -18.01 17.95
C ALA A 325 -8.08 -17.41 17.28
N ASN A 326 -8.11 -17.24 15.96
CA ASN A 326 -9.25 -16.68 15.24
C ASN A 326 -9.96 -17.73 14.38
N GLY A 327 -11.30 -17.84 14.51
CA GLY A 327 -12.12 -18.81 13.80
C GLY A 327 -12.25 -18.58 12.29
N PHE A 328 -12.04 -17.33 11.81
CA PHE A 328 -12.02 -17.00 10.38
C PHE A 328 -10.71 -17.41 9.71
N VAL A 329 -9.63 -17.59 10.48
CA VAL A 329 -8.33 -18.03 9.97
C VAL A 329 -8.16 -19.51 10.23
N SER A 330 -8.99 -20.32 9.57
CA SER A 330 -9.13 -21.74 9.87
C SER A 330 -9.16 -22.63 8.61
N ASP A 331 -9.07 -23.93 8.83
CA ASP A 331 -9.25 -24.98 7.82
C ASP A 331 -10.56 -24.82 7.04
N ARG A 332 -11.63 -24.39 7.72
CA ARG A 332 -12.92 -24.10 7.08
C ARG A 332 -12.80 -23.09 5.94
N PHE A 333 -11.86 -22.17 6.03
CA PHE A 333 -11.67 -21.08 5.07
C PHE A 333 -10.39 -21.20 4.25
N GLY A 334 -9.73 -22.39 4.26
CA GLY A 334 -8.58 -22.68 3.40
C GLY A 334 -7.23 -22.22 3.94
N PHE A 335 -7.12 -21.86 5.24
CA PHE A 335 -5.85 -21.40 5.84
C PHE A 335 -4.95 -22.52 6.35
N ASN A 336 -5.33 -23.79 6.18
CA ASN A 336 -4.56 -24.95 6.65
C ASN A 336 -3.49 -25.42 5.65
N GLN A 337 -3.23 -24.67 4.57
CA GLN A 337 -2.30 -25.05 3.50
C GLN A 337 -0.84 -24.85 3.95
N GLY A 338 0.04 -25.80 3.64
CA GLY A 338 1.49 -25.67 3.79
C GLY A 338 2.03 -25.80 5.23
N TRP A 339 1.23 -26.18 6.22
CA TRP A 339 1.68 -26.33 7.61
C TRP A 339 2.01 -27.78 7.96
N ASP A 340 3.14 -27.99 8.67
CA ASP A 340 3.49 -29.29 9.29
C ASP A 340 2.79 -29.42 10.64
N HIS A 341 2.65 -28.30 11.37
CA HIS A 341 1.87 -28.21 12.59
C HIS A 341 0.80 -27.13 12.41
N TYR A 342 -0.44 -27.49 12.65
CA TYR A 342 -1.58 -26.59 12.52
C TYR A 342 -2.47 -26.69 13.75
N THR A 343 -2.68 -25.58 14.44
CA THR A 343 -3.60 -25.46 15.57
C THR A 343 -4.51 -24.24 15.36
N ASN A 344 -5.83 -24.46 15.41
CA ASN A 344 -6.80 -23.40 15.51
C ASN A 344 -7.58 -23.53 16.83
N TYR A 345 -7.31 -22.62 17.75
CA TYR A 345 -7.84 -22.70 19.13
C TYR A 345 -9.36 -22.65 19.18
N VAL A 346 -10.02 -21.85 18.34
CA VAL A 346 -11.48 -21.76 18.27
C VAL A 346 -12.09 -23.07 17.77
N ARG A 347 -11.52 -23.64 16.69
CA ARG A 347 -11.99 -24.89 16.09
C ARG A 347 -11.80 -26.09 17.03
N GLU A 348 -10.71 -26.07 17.78
CA GLU A 348 -10.37 -27.10 18.76
C GLU A 348 -11.01 -26.85 20.14
N ARG A 349 -11.76 -25.74 20.30
CA ARG A 349 -12.40 -25.35 21.57
C ARG A 349 -11.39 -25.18 22.71
N ARG A 350 -10.22 -24.66 22.42
CA ARG A 350 -9.15 -24.37 23.38
C ARG A 350 -9.24 -22.92 23.84
N ASN A 351 -8.54 -22.59 24.91
CA ASN A 351 -8.42 -21.21 25.38
C ASN A 351 -7.63 -20.37 24.37
N THR A 352 -8.20 -19.23 23.98
CA THR A 352 -7.70 -18.33 22.94
C THR A 352 -6.79 -17.20 23.45
N ASN A 353 -6.65 -17.05 24.77
CA ASN A 353 -5.86 -15.97 25.37
C ASN A 353 -4.39 -16.07 24.95
N ALA A 354 -3.72 -14.92 24.82
CA ALA A 354 -2.35 -14.80 24.36
C ALA A 354 -1.35 -15.65 25.15
N ASP A 355 -1.53 -15.79 26.47
CA ASP A 355 -0.66 -16.63 27.31
C ASP A 355 -0.61 -18.09 26.85
N ASN A 356 -1.75 -18.67 26.47
CA ASN A 356 -1.84 -20.03 25.97
C ASN A 356 -1.24 -20.18 24.57
N VAL A 357 -1.63 -19.29 23.66
CA VAL A 357 -1.19 -19.32 22.27
C VAL A 357 0.33 -19.14 22.18
N LEU A 358 0.88 -18.16 22.87
CA LEU A 358 2.32 -17.87 22.89
C LEU A 358 3.12 -18.95 23.60
N ARG A 359 2.58 -19.56 24.66
CA ARG A 359 3.22 -20.69 25.36
C ARG A 359 3.34 -21.92 24.45
N ASP A 360 2.28 -22.25 23.73
CA ASP A 360 2.25 -23.43 22.85
C ASP A 360 3.17 -23.22 21.64
N ALA A 361 3.13 -22.02 21.04
CA ALA A 361 4.05 -21.63 19.97
C ALA A 361 5.51 -21.71 20.41
N ALA A 362 5.82 -21.19 21.62
CA ALA A 362 7.18 -21.27 22.17
C ALA A 362 7.61 -22.72 22.44
N SER A 363 6.69 -23.61 22.83
CA SER A 363 6.99 -25.04 23.05
C SER A 363 7.28 -25.75 21.73
N TRP A 364 6.52 -25.43 20.67
CA TRP A 364 6.80 -25.96 19.34
C TRP A 364 8.13 -25.44 18.79
N ILE A 365 8.42 -24.15 18.94
CA ILE A 365 9.69 -23.54 18.52
C ILE A 365 10.87 -24.21 19.26
N ASP A 366 10.73 -24.51 20.56
CA ASP A 366 11.78 -25.20 21.35
C ASP A 366 12.06 -26.60 20.80
N ALA A 367 11.02 -27.34 20.40
CA ALA A 367 11.17 -28.65 19.77
C ALA A 367 11.88 -28.58 18.41
N HIS A 368 11.75 -27.48 17.68
CA HIS A 368 12.33 -27.27 16.35
C HIS A 368 13.53 -26.31 16.34
N LYS A 369 14.10 -25.98 17.51
CA LYS A 369 15.16 -24.96 17.66
C LYS A 369 16.49 -25.28 16.95
N HIS A 370 16.68 -26.49 16.48
CA HIS A 370 17.87 -26.92 15.74
C HIS A 370 17.60 -27.00 14.23
N GLU A 371 16.39 -26.73 13.78
CA GLU A 371 15.94 -26.73 12.39
C GLU A 371 15.74 -25.30 11.89
N ARG A 372 15.57 -25.14 10.59
CA ARG A 372 15.00 -23.91 10.05
C ARG A 372 13.48 -23.98 10.19
N PHE A 373 12.87 -22.95 10.75
CA PHE A 373 11.42 -22.95 10.98
C PHE A 373 10.74 -21.65 10.59
N PHE A 374 9.46 -21.78 10.27
CA PHE A 374 8.52 -20.67 10.10
C PHE A 374 7.33 -20.86 11.04
N ALA A 375 7.10 -19.91 11.92
CA ALA A 375 5.99 -19.88 12.85
C ALA A 375 5.09 -18.67 12.57
N TYR A 376 3.81 -18.93 12.26
CA TYR A 376 2.75 -17.94 12.26
C TYR A 376 1.94 -18.06 13.54
N ILE A 377 1.83 -16.98 14.28
CA ILE A 377 1.14 -16.90 15.54
C ILE A 377 0.10 -15.79 15.44
N GLN A 378 -1.18 -16.10 15.66
CA GLN A 378 -2.25 -15.10 15.72
C GLN A 378 -2.96 -15.18 17.07
N THR A 379 -2.90 -14.09 17.82
CA THR A 379 -3.60 -13.87 19.08
C THR A 379 -4.82 -13.00 18.85
N VAL A 380 -5.83 -13.09 19.74
CA VAL A 380 -7.07 -12.31 19.63
C VAL A 380 -7.23 -11.26 20.72
N ASP A 381 -6.36 -11.22 21.70
CA ASP A 381 -6.30 -10.07 22.59
C ASP A 381 -5.59 -8.93 21.80
N PRO A 382 -6.22 -7.78 21.55
CA PRO A 382 -7.36 -7.13 22.22
C PRO A 382 -8.70 -7.13 21.44
N HIS A 383 -9.01 -8.13 20.65
CA HIS A 383 -10.29 -8.22 19.94
C HIS A 383 -11.48 -8.35 20.91
N VAL A 384 -12.62 -7.75 20.56
CA VAL A 384 -13.89 -7.93 21.31
C VAL A 384 -14.28 -9.42 21.42
N PRO A 385 -14.80 -9.88 22.58
CA PRO A 385 -15.19 -9.17 23.80
C PRO A 385 -13.98 -8.75 24.65
N TYR A 386 -13.97 -7.51 25.12
CA TYR A 386 -12.89 -7.00 25.96
C TYR A 386 -13.12 -7.43 27.41
N ASP A 387 -12.23 -8.25 27.93
CA ASP A 387 -12.31 -8.80 29.28
C ASP A 387 -10.91 -8.92 29.92
N PRO A 388 -10.16 -7.79 30.00
CA PRO A 388 -8.82 -7.82 30.57
C PRO A 388 -8.91 -8.16 32.06
N PRO A 389 -7.94 -8.90 32.63
CA PRO A 389 -7.84 -9.04 34.09
C PRO A 389 -7.81 -7.69 34.81
N ASP A 390 -8.41 -7.62 36.00
CA ASP A 390 -8.59 -6.40 36.77
C ASP A 390 -7.30 -5.58 36.91
N GLU A 391 -6.16 -6.24 37.16
CA GLU A 391 -4.84 -5.58 37.28
C GLU A 391 -4.44 -4.76 36.03
N PHE A 392 -4.94 -5.11 34.83
CA PHE A 392 -4.66 -4.38 33.61
C PHE A 392 -5.72 -3.31 33.33
N LEU A 393 -6.98 -3.55 33.68
CA LEU A 393 -8.03 -2.54 33.58
C LEU A 393 -7.74 -1.34 34.50
N GLU A 394 -7.32 -1.60 35.75
CA GLU A 394 -6.96 -0.57 36.73
C GLU A 394 -5.86 0.39 36.26
N LEU A 395 -5.02 -0.02 35.31
CA LEU A 395 -4.00 0.87 34.71
C LEU A 395 -4.61 2.03 33.92
N TYR A 396 -5.85 1.90 33.44
CA TYR A 396 -6.47 2.80 32.47
C TYR A 396 -7.82 3.36 32.91
N GLN A 397 -8.44 2.74 33.91
CA GLN A 397 -9.68 3.22 34.52
C GLN A 397 -9.34 4.25 35.62
N SER A 398 -9.54 5.53 35.30
CA SER A 398 -9.23 6.63 36.25
C SER A 398 -10.28 6.81 37.34
N GLU A 399 -11.55 6.45 37.07
CA GLU A 399 -12.68 6.62 37.98
C GLU A 399 -13.55 5.35 38.00
N PRO A 400 -14.24 5.06 39.12
CA PRO A 400 -15.20 3.94 39.17
C PRO A 400 -16.30 4.11 38.13
N TYR A 401 -16.41 3.14 37.22
CA TYR A 401 -17.43 3.16 36.19
C TYR A 401 -18.73 2.51 36.68
N THR A 402 -19.84 3.24 36.54
CA THR A 402 -21.19 2.80 36.98
C THR A 402 -22.19 2.67 35.81
N GLY A 403 -21.72 2.85 34.58
CA GLY A 403 -22.55 2.78 33.37
C GLY A 403 -22.97 1.35 32.98
N PRO A 404 -23.58 1.19 31.81
CA PRO A 404 -24.13 -0.10 31.36
C PRO A 404 -23.12 -1.07 30.77
N ILE A 405 -21.91 -0.61 30.42
CA ILE A 405 -20.87 -1.48 29.82
C ILE A 405 -20.33 -2.44 30.89
N ARG A 406 -20.08 -3.67 30.49
CA ARG A 406 -19.46 -4.70 31.35
C ARG A 406 -18.30 -5.34 30.59
N PRO A 407 -17.25 -5.82 31.27
CA PRO A 407 -16.26 -6.70 30.70
C PRO A 407 -16.93 -7.91 30.04
N GLY A 408 -16.37 -8.43 28.97
CA GLY A 408 -16.91 -9.57 28.24
C GLY A 408 -18.16 -9.28 27.38
N LEU A 409 -18.54 -8.01 27.19
CA LEU A 409 -19.64 -7.62 26.31
C LEU A 409 -19.30 -7.99 24.86
N SER A 410 -20.10 -8.86 24.23
CA SER A 410 -19.82 -9.39 22.89
C SER A 410 -19.98 -8.36 21.80
N ALA A 411 -19.28 -8.58 20.67
CA ALA A 411 -19.42 -7.78 19.46
C ALA A 411 -20.88 -7.66 19.00
N GLU A 412 -21.67 -8.76 19.14
CA GLU A 412 -23.10 -8.76 18.78
C GLU A 412 -23.91 -7.83 19.69
N GLN A 413 -23.60 -7.79 20.99
CA GLN A 413 -24.27 -6.90 21.94
C GLN A 413 -23.90 -5.43 21.66
N LEU A 414 -22.63 -5.13 21.35
CA LEU A 414 -22.18 -3.81 20.93
C LEU A 414 -22.79 -3.40 19.58
N GLN A 415 -22.88 -4.31 18.63
CA GLN A 415 -23.52 -4.06 17.35
C GLN A 415 -25.04 -3.88 17.46
N LYS A 416 -25.72 -4.64 18.29
CA LYS A 416 -27.15 -4.43 18.59
C LYS A 416 -27.40 -3.06 19.22
N ALA A 417 -26.48 -2.58 20.03
CA ALA A 417 -26.51 -1.23 20.55
C ALA A 417 -26.33 -0.15 19.44
N LYS A 418 -25.64 -0.50 18.33
CA LYS A 418 -25.31 0.38 17.20
C LYS A 418 -26.40 0.42 16.10
N LEU A 419 -27.05 -0.72 15.81
CA LEU A 419 -27.89 -0.94 14.63
C LEU A 419 -29.38 -0.57 14.78
N VAL A 420 -29.85 -0.23 15.96
CA VAL A 420 -31.24 0.16 16.18
C VAL A 420 -31.25 1.59 16.71
N PRO A 421 -32.09 2.52 16.13
CA PRO A 421 -32.13 3.91 16.53
C PRO A 421 -32.26 4.00 18.05
N PRO A 422 -31.53 4.87 18.69
CA PRO A 422 -30.47 4.59 19.65
C PRO A 422 -31.02 3.85 20.87
N LYS A 423 -30.84 2.55 20.93
CA LYS A 423 -31.05 1.79 22.16
C LYS A 423 -29.90 1.97 23.17
N LEU A 424 -28.76 2.45 22.72
CA LEU A 424 -27.64 2.81 23.59
C LEU A 424 -26.91 4.03 23.00
N SER A 425 -27.22 5.23 23.49
CA SER A 425 -26.32 6.36 23.27
C SER A 425 -25.17 6.20 24.26
N LEU A 426 -23.97 5.87 23.77
CA LEU A 426 -22.79 5.77 24.61
C LEU A 426 -22.35 7.17 25.06
N SER A 427 -22.39 7.38 26.36
CA SER A 427 -21.85 8.58 27.00
C SER A 427 -20.32 8.64 26.81
N GLU A 428 -19.72 9.78 27.11
CA GLU A 428 -18.26 9.91 27.12
C GLU A 428 -17.61 8.94 28.11
N ALA A 429 -18.23 8.72 29.27
CA ALA A 429 -17.78 7.76 30.27
C ALA A 429 -17.83 6.30 29.73
N ASP A 430 -18.87 5.93 28.97
CA ASP A 430 -18.96 4.61 28.35
C ASP A 430 -17.85 4.37 27.33
N ARG A 431 -17.55 5.39 26.50
CA ARG A 431 -16.46 5.33 25.49
C ARG A 431 -15.09 5.24 26.16
N ALA A 432 -14.88 6.04 27.21
CA ALA A 432 -13.65 6.01 27.98
C ALA A 432 -13.42 4.64 28.62
N TYR A 433 -14.49 4.04 29.16
CA TYR A 433 -14.42 2.72 29.76
C TYR A 433 -14.15 1.61 28.73
N LEU A 434 -14.83 1.63 27.58
CA LEU A 434 -14.54 0.70 26.47
C LEU A 434 -13.09 0.81 26.00
N SER A 435 -12.59 2.04 25.87
CA SER A 435 -11.19 2.28 25.52
C SER A 435 -10.22 1.77 26.60
N ALA A 436 -10.61 1.86 27.89
CA ALA A 436 -9.79 1.35 28.99
C ALA A 436 -9.73 -0.19 29.01
N LEU A 437 -10.85 -0.85 28.70
CA LEU A 437 -10.88 -2.31 28.53
C LEU A 437 -9.94 -2.76 27.41
N TYR A 438 -10.04 -2.13 26.24
CA TYR A 438 -9.17 -2.44 25.10
C TYR A 438 -7.68 -2.16 25.39
N ASP A 439 -7.36 -1.05 26.03
CA ASP A 439 -5.99 -0.70 26.46
C ASP A 439 -5.45 -1.72 27.48
N GLY A 440 -6.32 -2.23 28.34
CA GLY A 440 -6.01 -3.29 29.29
C GLY A 440 -5.63 -4.61 28.60
N GLU A 441 -6.41 -5.02 27.58
CA GLU A 441 -6.11 -6.20 26.76
C GLU A 441 -4.77 -6.09 26.05
N ILE A 442 -4.42 -4.92 25.50
CA ILE A 442 -3.12 -4.69 24.87
C ILE A 442 -1.98 -4.89 25.87
N SER A 443 -2.12 -4.36 27.08
CA SER A 443 -1.08 -4.53 28.11
C SER A 443 -0.99 -5.95 28.66
N PHE A 444 -2.11 -6.66 28.73
CA PHE A 444 -2.15 -8.08 29.04
C PHE A 444 -1.39 -8.88 27.97
N HIS A 445 -1.72 -8.67 26.71
CA HIS A 445 -1.01 -9.30 25.59
C HIS A 445 0.50 -9.01 25.64
N ASP A 446 0.89 -7.75 25.82
CA ASP A 446 2.30 -7.34 25.84
C ASP A 446 3.09 -8.00 26.97
N ARG A 447 2.48 -8.22 28.14
CA ARG A 447 3.09 -8.99 29.24
C ARG A 447 3.49 -10.40 28.79
N TYR A 448 2.61 -11.11 28.10
CA TYR A 448 2.90 -12.49 27.66
C TYR A 448 3.79 -12.52 26.42
N LEU A 449 3.77 -11.50 25.59
CA LEU A 449 4.80 -11.30 24.58
C LEU A 449 6.19 -11.13 25.21
N GLY A 450 6.28 -10.40 26.32
CA GLY A 450 7.53 -10.31 27.09
C GLY A 450 8.02 -11.68 27.58
N VAL A 451 7.13 -12.51 28.13
CA VAL A 451 7.43 -13.89 28.54
C VAL A 451 7.90 -14.74 27.35
N PHE A 452 7.25 -14.61 26.20
CA PHE A 452 7.60 -15.31 24.96
C PHE A 452 9.01 -14.90 24.47
N ILE A 453 9.31 -13.62 24.45
CA ILE A 453 10.63 -13.07 24.05
C ILE A 453 11.72 -13.59 25.00
N GLU A 454 11.49 -13.57 26.31
CA GLU A 454 12.46 -14.09 27.28
C GLU A 454 12.68 -15.61 27.12
N ARG A 455 11.66 -16.35 26.68
CA ARG A 455 11.82 -17.78 26.37
C ARG A 455 12.67 -17.99 25.12
N LEU A 456 12.48 -17.16 24.06
CA LEU A 456 13.35 -17.18 22.87
C LEU A 456 14.81 -16.84 23.21
N LYS A 457 15.04 -15.89 24.13
CA LYS A 457 16.40 -15.56 24.61
C LYS A 457 17.04 -16.75 25.32
N ARG A 458 16.31 -17.42 26.20
CA ARG A 458 16.81 -18.62 26.91
C ARG A 458 17.13 -19.78 25.97
N MET A 459 16.40 -19.91 24.85
CA MET A 459 16.70 -20.88 23.80
C MET A 459 17.90 -20.48 22.93
N GLY A 460 18.44 -19.26 23.07
CA GLY A 460 19.48 -18.71 22.20
C GLY A 460 18.97 -18.38 20.78
N LEU A 461 17.67 -18.26 20.60
CA LEU A 461 17.05 -18.01 19.29
C LEU A 461 16.76 -16.53 19.01
N TYR A 462 16.57 -15.71 20.04
CA TYR A 462 16.13 -14.32 19.87
C TYR A 462 16.97 -13.56 18.85
N ASP A 463 18.28 -13.67 18.87
CA ASP A 463 19.20 -13.00 17.95
C ASP A 463 19.42 -13.74 16.62
N ARG A 464 18.74 -14.85 16.42
CA ARG A 464 18.85 -15.72 15.25
C ARG A 464 17.55 -15.83 14.45
N VAL A 465 16.49 -15.15 14.88
CA VAL A 465 15.18 -15.18 14.20
C VAL A 465 14.85 -13.83 13.57
N LEU A 466 14.22 -13.89 12.41
CA LEU A 466 13.48 -12.77 11.83
C LEU A 466 12.13 -12.70 12.53
N PHE A 467 11.88 -11.65 13.30
CA PHE A 467 10.66 -11.48 14.06
C PHE A 467 9.86 -10.30 13.52
N VAL A 468 8.64 -10.58 13.09
CA VAL A 468 7.66 -9.59 12.61
C VAL A 468 6.51 -9.52 13.59
N VAL A 469 6.11 -8.30 13.97
CA VAL A 469 4.85 -8.02 14.67
C VAL A 469 3.99 -7.12 13.82
N THR A 470 2.73 -7.52 13.64
CA THR A 470 1.72 -6.76 12.88
C THR A 470 0.32 -6.97 13.47
N ALA A 471 -0.67 -6.34 12.86
CA ALA A 471 -2.09 -6.64 13.06
C ALA A 471 -2.78 -6.82 11.70
N ASP A 472 -3.94 -7.42 11.71
CA ASP A 472 -4.79 -7.57 10.53
C ASP A 472 -5.61 -6.30 10.26
N HIS A 473 -6.13 -5.66 11.31
CA HIS A 473 -6.81 -4.36 11.30
C HIS A 473 -6.80 -3.75 12.69
N GLY A 474 -7.42 -2.61 12.85
CA GLY A 474 -7.63 -1.94 14.13
C GLY A 474 -9.07 -2.02 14.61
N GLU A 475 -9.44 -1.12 15.52
CA GLU A 475 -10.74 -1.07 16.20
C GLU A 475 -11.17 0.38 16.43
N GLU A 476 -12.41 0.75 16.08
CA GLU A 476 -12.93 2.10 16.29
C GLU A 476 -13.61 2.23 17.66
N PHE A 477 -13.27 3.30 18.38
CA PHE A 477 -13.87 3.71 19.65
C PHE A 477 -14.53 5.08 19.54
N TYR A 478 -15.40 5.24 18.56
CA TYR A 478 -16.12 6.48 18.24
C TYR A 478 -15.25 7.57 17.61
N ASP A 479 -14.09 7.21 17.07
CA ASP A 479 -13.18 8.12 16.36
C ASP A 479 -13.91 8.80 15.19
N HIS A 480 -14.70 8.06 14.41
CA HIS A 480 -15.59 8.54 13.35
C HIS A 480 -17.06 8.17 13.60
N LYS A 481 -17.51 8.25 14.85
CA LYS A 481 -18.90 8.04 15.31
C LYS A 481 -19.41 6.61 15.14
N SER A 482 -18.51 5.62 15.13
CA SER A 482 -18.82 4.20 15.07
C SER A 482 -18.01 3.40 16.11
N PHE A 483 -18.26 2.08 16.20
CA PHE A 483 -17.57 1.16 17.08
C PHE A 483 -17.23 -0.13 16.34
N GLY A 484 -16.15 -0.79 16.81
CA GLY A 484 -15.74 -2.06 16.25
C GLY A 484 -15.03 -1.86 14.90
N HIS A 485 -15.12 -2.86 14.04
CA HIS A 485 -14.45 -2.88 12.75
C HIS A 485 -15.38 -3.34 11.62
N GLY A 486 -14.88 -3.47 10.39
CA GLY A 486 -15.66 -3.95 9.25
C GLY A 486 -16.69 -2.94 8.70
N HIS A 487 -16.42 -1.62 8.76
CA HIS A 487 -17.38 -0.62 8.31
C HIS A 487 -16.79 0.63 7.64
N SER A 488 -15.50 0.91 7.80
CA SER A 488 -14.83 2.06 7.19
C SER A 488 -13.36 1.77 6.88
N LEU A 489 -12.67 2.72 6.22
CA LEU A 489 -11.25 2.62 5.90
C LEU A 489 -10.46 3.79 6.51
N TYR A 490 -10.87 4.28 7.68
CA TYR A 490 -10.11 5.27 8.44
C TYR A 490 -8.90 4.66 9.15
N GLN A 491 -7.96 5.50 9.60
CA GLN A 491 -6.67 5.03 10.15
C GLN A 491 -6.82 4.17 11.39
N GLU A 492 -7.82 4.41 12.24
CA GLU A 492 -8.10 3.56 13.41
C GLU A 492 -8.45 2.11 13.04
N LEU A 493 -8.89 1.85 11.79
CA LEU A 493 -9.22 0.51 11.31
C LEU A 493 -8.16 -0.12 10.41
N ILE A 494 -7.41 0.68 9.64
CA ILE A 494 -6.43 0.12 8.70
C ILE A 494 -4.98 0.52 9.02
N GLY A 495 -4.75 1.45 9.92
CA GLY A 495 -3.43 1.82 10.41
C GLY A 495 -2.93 0.82 11.45
N VAL A 496 -2.09 -0.10 11.05
CA VAL A 496 -1.63 -1.23 11.86
C VAL A 496 -0.14 -1.16 12.16
N PRO A 497 0.34 -1.77 13.25
CA PRO A 497 1.77 -1.88 13.49
C PRO A 497 2.44 -2.79 12.44
N PHE A 498 3.66 -2.44 12.05
CA PHE A 498 4.54 -3.31 11.30
C PHE A 498 5.97 -3.09 11.81
N ILE A 499 6.37 -3.94 12.73
CA ILE A 499 7.67 -3.92 13.41
C ILE A 499 8.45 -5.15 12.97
N VAL A 500 9.70 -4.97 12.55
CA VAL A 500 10.54 -6.06 12.06
C VAL A 500 11.90 -6.03 12.75
N ARG A 501 12.25 -7.12 13.40
CA ARG A 501 13.60 -7.36 13.88
C ARG A 501 14.28 -8.45 13.05
N HIS A 502 15.32 -8.07 12.32
CA HIS A 502 16.10 -8.99 11.49
C HIS A 502 17.51 -9.17 12.10
N PRO A 503 18.08 -10.40 12.16
CA PRO A 503 19.41 -10.65 12.74
C PRO A 503 20.53 -9.81 12.11
N ALA A 504 20.44 -9.53 10.80
CA ALA A 504 21.39 -8.68 10.09
C ALA A 504 21.14 -7.18 10.24
N SER A 505 20.04 -6.76 10.88
CA SER A 505 19.74 -5.34 11.08
C SER A 505 20.52 -4.79 12.27
N VAL A 506 21.61 -4.13 11.98
CA VAL A 506 22.52 -3.56 13.00
C VAL A 506 22.03 -2.21 13.54
N ARG A 507 20.98 -1.62 12.98
CA ARG A 507 20.49 -0.28 13.35
C ARG A 507 18.98 -0.24 13.43
N VAL A 508 18.49 0.40 14.47
CA VAL A 508 17.07 0.81 14.58
C VAL A 508 16.72 1.73 13.42
N ARG A 509 15.60 1.44 12.74
CA ARG A 509 15.14 2.22 11.60
C ARG A 509 13.69 2.62 11.77
N ARG A 510 13.43 3.87 11.43
CA ARG A 510 12.06 4.36 11.26
C ARG A 510 11.85 4.62 9.77
N LEU A 511 10.86 3.96 9.19
CA LEU A 511 10.58 3.94 7.76
C LEU A 511 9.20 4.58 7.53
N ALA A 512 9.21 5.81 7.05
CA ALA A 512 8.00 6.62 6.93
C ALA A 512 7.18 6.34 5.65
N ASP A 513 7.74 5.54 4.72
CA ASP A 513 7.05 5.24 3.47
C ASP A 513 5.80 4.37 3.70
N PRO A 514 4.68 4.64 3.00
CA PRO A 514 3.52 3.79 3.03
C PRO A 514 3.83 2.35 2.58
N VAL A 515 3.39 1.39 3.37
CA VAL A 515 3.54 -0.04 3.10
C VAL A 515 2.23 -0.77 3.38
N SER A 516 1.99 -1.86 2.66
CA SER A 516 0.87 -2.76 2.92
C SER A 516 1.32 -3.94 3.77
N THR A 517 0.42 -4.50 4.60
CA THR A 517 0.70 -5.77 5.30
C THR A 517 0.81 -6.96 4.32
N ALA A 518 0.32 -6.84 3.09
CA ALA A 518 0.60 -7.80 2.01
C ALA A 518 2.11 -7.88 1.66
N ASP A 519 2.90 -6.86 2.01
CA ASP A 519 4.36 -6.84 1.81
C ASP A 519 5.10 -7.79 2.79
N ILE A 520 4.42 -8.31 3.82
CA ILE A 520 5.02 -9.19 4.84
C ILE A 520 5.50 -10.50 4.22
N ALA A 521 4.65 -11.21 3.46
CA ALA A 521 4.99 -12.51 2.86
C ALA A 521 6.27 -12.44 2.00
N PRO A 522 6.37 -11.56 0.98
CA PRO A 522 7.59 -11.47 0.18
C PRO A 522 8.80 -10.96 0.98
N THR A 523 8.61 -10.16 2.01
CA THR A 523 9.68 -9.63 2.86
C THR A 523 10.28 -10.71 3.74
N VAL A 524 9.46 -11.55 4.38
CA VAL A 524 9.96 -12.64 5.25
C VAL A 524 10.61 -13.77 4.45
N LEU A 525 10.10 -14.07 3.25
CA LEU A 525 10.74 -15.02 2.33
C LEU A 525 12.13 -14.53 1.93
N ALA A 526 12.23 -13.29 1.44
CA ALA A 526 13.51 -12.69 1.09
C ALA A 526 14.48 -12.64 2.29
N GLY A 527 13.97 -12.24 3.48
CA GLY A 527 14.75 -12.20 4.71
C GLY A 527 15.29 -13.55 5.15
N ALA A 528 14.59 -14.63 4.80
CA ALA A 528 15.02 -16.00 5.06
C ALA A 528 15.82 -16.63 3.91
N GLY A 529 16.09 -15.90 2.82
CA GLY A 529 16.76 -16.42 1.63
C GLY A 529 15.93 -17.42 0.84
N VAL A 530 14.59 -17.33 0.93
CA VAL A 530 13.65 -18.15 0.18
C VAL A 530 13.17 -17.37 -1.06
N PRO A 531 13.12 -17.99 -2.25
CA PRO A 531 12.61 -17.33 -3.45
C PRO A 531 11.17 -16.83 -3.24
N ILE A 532 10.92 -15.62 -3.73
CA ILE A 532 9.56 -15.03 -3.69
C ILE A 532 8.78 -15.59 -4.88
N PRO A 533 7.62 -16.23 -4.68
CA PRO A 533 6.73 -16.64 -5.76
C PRO A 533 6.29 -15.45 -6.63
N GLU A 534 6.31 -15.61 -7.94
CA GLU A 534 5.94 -14.56 -8.91
C GLU A 534 4.48 -14.10 -8.78
N VAL A 535 3.62 -14.95 -8.21
CA VAL A 535 2.20 -14.62 -7.99
C VAL A 535 1.97 -13.62 -6.88
N MET A 536 2.95 -13.38 -6.01
CA MET A 536 2.83 -12.41 -4.91
C MET A 536 2.88 -10.98 -5.45
N GLU A 537 1.90 -10.17 -5.07
CA GLU A 537 1.77 -8.75 -5.45
C GLU A 537 2.44 -7.81 -4.43
N GLY A 538 2.58 -8.27 -3.20
CA GLY A 538 3.27 -7.54 -2.13
C GLY A 538 4.72 -7.26 -2.48
N ARG A 539 5.25 -6.19 -1.96
CA ARG A 539 6.62 -5.73 -2.25
C ARG A 539 7.59 -6.21 -1.18
N ASN A 540 8.72 -6.76 -1.61
CA ASN A 540 9.82 -7.09 -0.71
C ASN A 540 10.42 -5.82 -0.08
N ARG A 541 10.30 -5.67 1.25
CA ARG A 541 10.82 -4.55 2.04
C ARG A 541 12.19 -4.83 2.68
N LEU A 542 12.74 -6.00 2.50
CA LEU A 542 14.08 -6.35 3.03
C LEU A 542 15.15 -5.33 2.63
N PRO A 543 15.25 -4.84 1.38
CA PRO A 543 16.24 -3.82 1.02
C PRO A 543 16.14 -2.56 1.89
N GLN A 544 14.91 -2.10 2.22
CA GLN A 544 14.70 -0.94 3.10
C GLN A 544 15.11 -1.25 4.55
N LEU A 545 14.78 -2.43 5.05
CA LEU A 545 15.23 -2.92 6.37
C LEU A 545 16.76 -2.91 6.47
N LEU A 546 17.45 -3.27 5.39
CA LEU A 546 18.91 -3.29 5.31
C LEU A 546 19.52 -1.95 4.86
N GLY A 547 18.74 -0.90 4.67
CA GLY A 547 19.23 0.46 4.45
C GLY A 547 19.15 0.98 3.03
N ALA A 548 18.54 0.26 2.11
CA ALA A 548 18.24 0.79 0.78
C ALA A 548 17.14 1.87 0.85
N ALA A 549 17.07 2.73 -0.16
CA ALA A 549 15.99 3.67 -0.31
C ALA A 549 14.66 2.96 -0.64
N ALA A 550 13.55 3.64 -0.36
CA ALA A 550 12.23 3.22 -0.79
C ALA A 550 12.13 3.10 -2.32
N PRO A 551 11.25 2.21 -2.82
CA PRO A 551 10.94 2.17 -4.24
C PRO A 551 10.29 3.49 -4.68
N PRO A 552 10.32 3.84 -5.97
CA PRO A 552 9.58 4.97 -6.49
C PRO A 552 8.08 4.85 -6.20
N LEU A 553 7.45 5.97 -5.84
CA LEU A 553 6.01 6.07 -5.56
C LEU A 553 5.52 5.01 -4.54
N PRO A 554 6.02 5.04 -3.31
CA PRO A 554 5.53 4.16 -2.27
C PRO A 554 4.08 4.51 -1.96
N ALA A 555 3.19 3.52 -2.08
CA ALA A 555 1.77 3.67 -1.78
C ALA A 555 1.22 2.39 -1.16
N ALA A 556 0.20 2.54 -0.32
CA ALA A 556 -0.58 1.44 0.22
C ALA A 556 -2.05 1.62 -0.17
N VAL A 557 -2.67 0.53 -0.58
CA VAL A 557 -4.07 0.50 -1.02
C VAL A 557 -4.85 -0.41 -0.08
N SER A 558 -6.05 0.02 0.29
CA SER A 558 -7.00 -0.82 1.03
C SER A 558 -8.37 -0.78 0.35
N ASP A 559 -9.03 -1.92 0.37
CA ASP A 559 -10.36 -2.12 -0.20
C ASP A 559 -11.34 -2.48 0.92
N PHE A 560 -12.61 -2.10 0.78
CA PHE A 560 -13.69 -2.64 1.59
C PHE A 560 -14.98 -2.67 0.78
N LEU A 561 -15.59 -3.85 0.69
CA LEU A 561 -16.70 -4.11 -0.22
C LEU A 561 -16.30 -3.75 -1.66
N ASP A 562 -17.26 -3.48 -2.53
CA ASP A 562 -16.98 -3.15 -3.92
C ASP A 562 -16.93 -1.64 -4.21
N ASP A 563 -17.31 -0.82 -3.22
CA ASP A 563 -17.50 0.63 -3.37
C ASP A 563 -16.57 1.51 -2.53
N ARG A 564 -15.76 0.93 -1.65
CA ARG A 564 -14.84 1.69 -0.78
C ARG A 564 -13.41 1.30 -1.03
N ARG A 565 -12.60 2.29 -1.32
CA ARG A 565 -11.17 2.13 -1.57
C ARG A 565 -10.41 3.29 -0.97
N THR A 566 -9.17 3.04 -0.60
CA THR A 566 -8.27 4.11 -0.21
C THR A 566 -6.89 3.85 -0.76
N ILE A 567 -6.20 4.93 -1.08
CA ILE A 567 -4.78 4.93 -1.37
C ILE A 567 -4.09 5.94 -0.44
N ARG A 568 -3.07 5.48 0.26
CA ARG A 568 -2.14 6.32 0.98
C ARG A 568 -0.86 6.44 0.18
N ALA A 569 -0.52 7.66 -0.19
CA ALA A 569 0.69 8.00 -0.92
C ALA A 569 1.42 9.13 -0.17
N GLY A 570 2.60 8.82 0.41
CA GLY A 570 3.30 9.74 1.29
C GLY A 570 2.43 10.19 2.47
N ARG A 571 2.28 11.52 2.63
CA ARG A 571 1.45 12.13 3.67
C ARG A 571 -0.04 12.15 3.36
N TYR A 572 -0.43 12.03 2.09
CA TYR A 572 -1.82 12.13 1.67
C TYR A 572 -2.51 10.77 1.63
N LYS A 573 -3.79 10.79 1.97
CA LYS A 573 -4.69 9.64 1.84
C LYS A 573 -5.96 10.06 1.13
N LEU A 574 -6.25 9.40 0.02
CA LEU A 574 -7.50 9.54 -0.72
C LEU A 574 -8.42 8.38 -0.35
N VAL A 575 -9.63 8.68 0.04
CA VAL A 575 -10.70 7.71 0.30
C VAL A 575 -11.76 7.87 -0.78
N LEU A 576 -12.13 6.79 -1.45
CA LEU A 576 -13.22 6.74 -2.41
C LEU A 576 -14.40 6.00 -1.80
N ARG A 577 -15.61 6.59 -1.89
CA ARG A 577 -16.89 5.92 -1.63
C ARG A 577 -17.69 5.97 -2.94
N GLY A 578 -17.74 4.87 -3.65
CA GLY A 578 -18.15 4.87 -5.05
C GLY A 578 -17.23 5.79 -5.87
N LEU A 579 -17.78 6.87 -6.41
CA LEU A 579 -17.03 7.89 -7.17
C LEU A 579 -16.76 9.18 -6.36
N THR A 580 -17.14 9.23 -5.09
CA THR A 580 -16.95 10.42 -4.25
C THR A 580 -15.58 10.35 -3.57
N PRO A 581 -14.63 11.24 -3.91
CA PRO A 581 -13.32 11.30 -3.28
C PRO A 581 -13.35 12.19 -2.03
N THR A 582 -12.63 11.76 -1.00
CA THR A 582 -12.30 12.55 0.19
C THR A 582 -10.79 12.48 0.40
N LEU A 583 -10.13 13.61 0.59
CA LEU A 583 -8.67 13.70 0.73
C LEU A 583 -8.30 14.16 2.14
N PHE A 584 -7.30 13.51 2.73
CA PHE A 584 -6.74 13.84 4.03
C PHE A 584 -5.22 14.06 3.95
N ASP A 585 -4.70 14.92 4.82
CA ASP A 585 -3.27 15.11 5.03
C ASP A 585 -2.86 14.51 6.39
N LEU A 586 -2.40 13.27 6.38
CA LEU A 586 -2.07 12.51 7.59
C LEU A 586 -0.85 13.05 8.36
N ALA A 587 -0.08 13.99 7.78
CA ALA A 587 1.03 14.62 8.50
C ALA A 587 0.55 15.71 9.48
N THR A 588 -0.55 16.38 9.17
CA THR A 588 -1.16 17.43 10.00
C THR A 588 -2.41 16.95 10.71
N ASP A 589 -3.10 15.97 10.16
CA ASP A 589 -4.32 15.36 10.69
C ASP A 589 -4.23 13.82 10.62
N PRO A 590 -3.45 13.18 11.49
CA PRO A 590 -3.29 11.73 11.49
C PRO A 590 -4.57 10.97 11.86
N ARG A 591 -5.59 11.67 12.38
CA ARG A 591 -6.90 11.10 12.79
C ARG A 591 -8.01 11.36 11.78
N GLU A 592 -7.71 11.95 10.62
CA GLU A 592 -8.66 12.17 9.52
C GLU A 592 -9.95 12.93 9.92
N GLN A 593 -9.82 13.93 10.80
CA GLN A 593 -10.94 14.74 11.29
C GLN A 593 -11.28 15.89 10.34
N VAL A 594 -10.37 16.30 9.46
CA VAL A 594 -10.49 17.45 8.58
C VAL A 594 -10.29 17.04 7.13
N GLU A 595 -11.40 17.05 6.37
CA GLU A 595 -11.36 16.82 4.92
C GLU A 595 -10.72 18.01 4.20
N LEU A 596 -9.76 17.75 3.31
CA LEU A 596 -9.15 18.79 2.49
C LEU A 596 -10.07 19.19 1.34
N ASN A 597 -10.15 20.49 1.05
CA ASN A 597 -10.84 20.98 -0.14
C ASN A 597 -10.07 20.56 -1.40
N LEU A 598 -10.65 19.67 -2.18
CA LEU A 598 -10.02 19.11 -3.39
C LEU A 598 -9.66 20.18 -4.43
N ALA A 599 -10.45 21.26 -4.52
CA ALA A 599 -10.18 22.36 -5.44
C ALA A 599 -8.91 23.16 -5.06
N GLU A 600 -8.59 23.20 -3.76
CA GLU A 600 -7.40 23.88 -3.24
C GLU A 600 -6.15 22.99 -3.22
N HIS A 601 -6.33 21.66 -3.37
CA HIS A 601 -5.26 20.66 -3.34
C HIS A 601 -5.11 19.83 -4.63
N PRO A 602 -5.14 20.44 -5.84
CA PRO A 602 -5.13 19.68 -7.08
C PRO A 602 -3.83 18.89 -7.32
N ILE A 603 -2.71 19.35 -6.75
CA ILE A 603 -1.42 18.65 -6.87
C ILE A 603 -1.43 17.38 -6.01
N ALA A 604 -1.91 17.45 -4.76
CA ALA A 604 -2.03 16.29 -3.89
C ALA A 604 -3.00 15.25 -4.43
N LEU A 605 -4.12 15.69 -5.01
CA LEU A 605 -5.10 14.80 -5.63
C LEU A 605 -4.55 14.06 -6.88
N ARG A 606 -3.62 14.70 -7.62
CA ARG A 606 -2.98 14.09 -8.80
C ARG A 606 -1.77 13.21 -8.48
N TYR A 607 -1.22 13.37 -7.29
CA TYR A 607 -0.11 12.55 -6.79
C TYR A 607 -0.57 11.13 -6.48
#